data_1f74a7c12074105fcbcbe0bc4186330d
#
_entry.id   1f74a7c12074105fcbcbe0bc4186330d
#
_cell.length_a   1.000
_cell.length_b   1.000
_cell.length_c   1.000
_cell.angle_alpha   90.00
_cell.angle_beta   90.00
_cell.angle_gamma   90.00
#
_symmetry.space_group_name_H-M   'P 1'
#
loop_
_entity.id
_entity.type
_entity.pdbx_description
1 polymer ?
#
loop_
_entity_poly.entity_id
_entity_poly.type
_entity_poly.pdbx_seq_one_letter_code
_entity_poly.pdbx_strand_id
1 'polypeptide(L)'
;MSAVNDTKFQPAVFLLTGIPGLENIHVWISIPFFLIYVTSILGNSVILFIIKTDPALHEPMYIFRSMLAVTDVGLIISTMPTTLGIFWFNSREISHDACFAQLFFIHSLTLTESSVLLCMAFDRFLAICNPLRYDSILTMPRIAKMGLVSLLRGVVLILPFPILLKQYQYCQANMLSHSYCLYQEVMTMACSDIRVNIIYGFFITVSSVGLDVLLILFSYVMILKTVLSIASHAERLKALNTCVSHVCIVLLFYMPVIGLSVIYRIVKTSSPLLQTVMGNIYLLIPPLMNPIVYSVKTKHIRARIIRMIIK
;
A
#
# COMPACT_ATOMS: atom_id res chain seq x y z
N MET A 1 7.72 -53.69 5.65
CA MET A 1 7.82 -52.29 5.20
C MET A 1 6.40 -51.82 4.93
N SER A 2 5.73 -51.25 5.94
CA SER A 2 4.39 -50.69 5.82
C SER A 2 4.51 -49.33 5.21
N ALA A 3 3.92 -49.14 4.03
CA ALA A 3 3.73 -47.83 3.43
C ALA A 3 2.85 -46.99 4.40
N VAL A 4 3.46 -46.05 5.04
CA VAL A 4 2.75 -45.02 5.75
C VAL A 4 1.96 -44.23 4.68
N ASN A 5 0.65 -44.39 4.72
CA ASN A 5 -0.28 -43.62 3.92
C ASN A 5 -0.19 -42.18 4.44
N ASP A 6 0.67 -41.37 3.82
CA ASP A 6 0.68 -39.92 4.00
C ASP A 6 -0.65 -39.38 3.47
N THR A 7 -1.68 -39.48 4.30
CA THR A 7 -2.92 -38.75 4.10
C THR A 7 -2.54 -37.25 4.10
N LYS A 8 -2.52 -36.67 2.91
CA LYS A 8 -2.26 -35.25 2.65
C LYS A 8 -3.25 -34.43 3.47
N PHE A 9 -2.85 -34.04 4.67
CA PHE A 9 -3.63 -33.15 5.50
C PHE A 9 -3.55 -31.75 4.88
N GLN A 10 -4.58 -31.36 4.14
CA GLN A 10 -4.77 -29.98 3.75
C GLN A 10 -5.74 -29.36 4.77
N PRO A 11 -5.27 -28.46 5.63
CA PRO A 11 -6.18 -27.75 6.51
C PRO A 11 -7.20 -26.98 5.66
N ALA A 12 -8.48 -27.09 5.98
CA ALA A 12 -9.53 -26.40 5.24
C ALA A 12 -9.53 -24.89 5.45
N VAL A 13 -8.90 -24.43 6.53
CA VAL A 13 -8.84 -23.03 6.96
C VAL A 13 -7.45 -22.68 7.50
N PHE A 14 -7.08 -21.42 7.36
CA PHE A 14 -5.97 -20.81 8.10
C PHE A 14 -6.48 -20.18 9.41
N LEU A 15 -5.62 -20.16 10.43
CA LEU A 15 -5.88 -19.53 11.72
C LEU A 15 -5.03 -18.27 11.87
N LEU A 16 -5.66 -17.12 11.90
CA LEU A 16 -5.01 -15.83 12.12
C LEU A 16 -4.85 -15.59 13.63
N THR A 17 -3.64 -15.33 14.10
CA THR A 17 -3.39 -15.10 15.54
C THR A 17 -3.61 -13.66 15.96
N GLY A 18 -3.60 -12.72 15.02
CA GLY A 18 -3.68 -11.30 15.34
C GLY A 18 -2.31 -10.73 15.72
N ILE A 19 -2.10 -10.41 17.00
CA ILE A 19 -0.81 -9.97 17.52
C ILE A 19 -0.29 -11.01 18.48
N PRO A 20 0.77 -11.77 18.11
CA PRO A 20 1.29 -12.85 18.93
C PRO A 20 1.74 -12.38 20.32
N GLY A 21 1.33 -13.11 21.37
CA GLY A 21 1.69 -12.83 22.76
C GLY A 21 0.85 -11.72 23.43
N LEU A 22 -0.10 -11.11 22.70
CA LEU A 22 -0.98 -10.07 23.24
C LEU A 22 -2.47 -10.45 23.14
N GLU A 23 -2.77 -11.74 23.02
CA GLU A 23 -4.14 -12.26 22.81
C GLU A 23 -5.12 -11.82 23.90
N ASN A 24 -4.66 -11.74 25.14
CA ASN A 24 -5.48 -11.37 26.31
C ASN A 24 -5.93 -9.90 26.30
N ILE A 25 -5.27 -9.05 25.52
CA ILE A 25 -5.54 -7.61 25.46
C ILE A 25 -6.01 -7.16 24.08
N HIS A 26 -6.40 -8.08 23.19
CA HIS A 26 -6.89 -7.76 21.83
C HIS A 26 -8.02 -6.74 21.85
N VAL A 27 -8.93 -6.81 22.82
CA VAL A 27 -10.03 -5.83 22.95
C VAL A 27 -9.50 -4.40 23.16
N TRP A 28 -8.47 -4.23 23.97
CA TRP A 28 -7.86 -2.91 24.19
C TRP A 28 -7.06 -2.45 22.97
N ILE A 29 -6.35 -3.36 22.33
CA ILE A 29 -5.60 -3.09 21.08
C ILE A 29 -6.55 -2.75 19.93
N SER A 30 -7.77 -3.28 19.93
CA SER A 30 -8.77 -2.96 18.89
C SER A 30 -9.14 -1.49 18.85
N ILE A 31 -9.06 -0.77 19.97
CA ILE A 31 -9.43 0.66 20.03
C ILE A 31 -8.56 1.50 19.09
N PRO A 32 -7.22 1.51 19.21
CA PRO A 32 -6.38 2.26 18.28
C PRO A 32 -6.52 1.76 16.82
N PHE A 33 -6.64 0.45 16.58
CA PHE A 33 -6.85 -0.08 15.23
C PHE A 33 -8.17 0.42 14.64
N PHE A 34 -9.26 0.36 15.37
CA PHE A 34 -10.55 0.88 14.94
C PHE A 34 -10.49 2.37 14.61
N LEU A 35 -9.83 3.17 15.46
CA LEU A 35 -9.64 4.60 15.22
C LEU A 35 -8.81 4.86 13.94
N ILE A 36 -7.76 4.08 13.70
CA ILE A 36 -6.95 4.18 12.48
C ILE A 36 -7.82 3.85 11.26
N TYR A 37 -8.57 2.75 11.28
CA TYR A 37 -9.45 2.35 10.18
C TYR A 37 -10.50 3.41 9.86
N VAL A 38 -11.22 3.89 10.88
CA VAL A 38 -12.26 4.92 10.70
C VAL A 38 -11.66 6.22 10.19
N THR A 39 -10.55 6.69 10.78
CA THR A 39 -9.89 7.93 10.37
C THR A 39 -9.38 7.83 8.93
N SER A 40 -8.83 6.68 8.53
CA SER A 40 -8.35 6.44 7.17
C SER A 40 -9.51 6.47 6.15
N ILE A 41 -10.62 5.77 6.44
CA ILE A 41 -11.80 5.77 5.56
C ILE A 41 -12.38 7.18 5.45
N LEU A 42 -12.63 7.84 6.57
CA LEU A 42 -13.21 9.18 6.59
C LEU A 42 -12.29 10.19 5.90
N GLY A 43 -11.01 10.20 6.22
CA GLY A 43 -10.03 11.12 5.65
C GLY A 43 -9.92 11.00 4.13
N ASN A 44 -9.77 9.79 3.61
CA ASN A 44 -9.70 9.55 2.17
C ASN A 44 -11.04 9.82 1.48
N SER A 45 -12.18 9.48 2.09
CA SER A 45 -13.52 9.78 1.55
C SER A 45 -13.77 11.28 1.47
N VAL A 46 -13.37 12.07 2.47
CA VAL A 46 -13.46 13.53 2.47
C VAL A 46 -12.61 14.13 1.35
N ILE A 47 -11.38 13.64 1.14
CA ILE A 47 -10.52 14.08 0.04
C ILE A 47 -11.17 13.79 -1.31
N LEU A 48 -11.70 12.58 -1.53
CA LEU A 48 -12.40 12.21 -2.75
C LEU A 48 -13.61 13.11 -3.00
N PHE A 49 -14.40 13.38 -1.96
CA PHE A 49 -15.57 14.26 -2.06
C PHE A 49 -15.18 15.68 -2.43
N ILE A 50 -14.15 16.25 -1.79
CA ILE A 50 -13.66 17.61 -2.06
C ILE A 50 -13.12 17.71 -3.49
N ILE A 51 -12.30 16.77 -3.95
CA ILE A 51 -11.75 16.79 -5.32
C ILE A 51 -12.87 16.65 -6.35
N LYS A 52 -13.89 15.83 -6.08
CA LYS A 52 -15.04 15.65 -6.98
C LYS A 52 -15.91 16.90 -7.09
N THR A 53 -16.11 17.63 -5.98
CA THR A 53 -17.08 18.74 -5.91
C THR A 53 -16.49 20.10 -6.23
N ASP A 54 -15.18 20.25 -6.22
CA ASP A 54 -14.51 21.54 -6.47
C ASP A 54 -13.78 21.51 -7.82
N PRO A 55 -14.30 22.18 -8.88
CA PRO A 55 -13.67 22.22 -10.19
C PRO A 55 -12.24 22.79 -10.18
N ALA A 56 -11.89 23.64 -9.21
CA ALA A 56 -10.53 24.18 -9.05
C ALA A 56 -9.50 23.11 -8.67
N LEU A 57 -9.96 21.92 -8.27
CA LEU A 57 -9.12 20.77 -7.89
C LEU A 57 -9.08 19.68 -8.97
N HIS A 58 -9.47 19.99 -10.22
CA HIS A 58 -9.37 19.03 -11.34
C HIS A 58 -8.03 19.11 -12.09
N GLU A 59 -6.98 19.56 -11.43
CA GLU A 59 -5.62 19.48 -11.95
C GLU A 59 -5.05 18.05 -11.83
N PRO A 60 -4.07 17.67 -12.71
CA PRO A 60 -3.50 16.32 -12.75
C PRO A 60 -3.09 15.76 -11.38
N MET A 61 -2.39 16.55 -10.57
CA MET A 61 -1.94 16.15 -9.25
C MET A 61 -3.09 15.73 -8.31
N TYR A 62 -4.21 16.44 -8.33
CA TYR A 62 -5.36 16.09 -7.47
C TYR A 62 -6.07 14.83 -7.95
N ILE A 63 -6.06 14.58 -9.26
CA ILE A 63 -6.61 13.33 -9.82
C ILE A 63 -5.76 12.13 -9.41
N PHE A 64 -4.44 12.23 -9.46
CA PHE A 64 -3.56 11.18 -8.94
C PHE A 64 -3.75 10.97 -7.41
N ARG A 65 -3.98 12.04 -6.65
CA ARG A 65 -4.33 11.92 -5.22
C ARG A 65 -5.66 11.22 -5.00
N SER A 66 -6.65 11.44 -5.87
CA SER A 66 -7.92 10.72 -5.78
C SER A 66 -7.73 9.22 -6.08
N MET A 67 -6.88 8.87 -7.05
CA MET A 67 -6.53 7.46 -7.31
C MET A 67 -5.86 6.83 -6.08
N LEU A 68 -4.93 7.54 -5.44
CA LEU A 68 -4.28 7.11 -4.21
C LEU A 68 -5.30 6.91 -3.08
N ALA A 69 -6.24 7.85 -2.89
CA ALA A 69 -7.28 7.73 -1.87
C ALA A 69 -8.22 6.53 -2.12
N VAL A 70 -8.49 6.17 -3.38
CA VAL A 70 -9.27 4.97 -3.73
C VAL A 70 -8.50 3.69 -3.37
N THR A 71 -7.19 3.62 -3.65
CA THR A 71 -6.37 2.46 -3.26
C THR A 71 -6.27 2.32 -1.74
N ASP A 72 -6.10 3.43 -1.01
CA ASP A 72 -6.09 3.47 0.45
C ASP A 72 -7.38 2.89 1.06
N VAL A 73 -8.53 3.35 0.57
CA VAL A 73 -9.84 2.83 1.02
C VAL A 73 -9.97 1.34 0.69
N GLY A 74 -9.52 0.91 -0.49
CA GLY A 74 -9.52 -0.50 -0.88
C GLY A 74 -8.68 -1.38 0.04
N LEU A 75 -7.47 -0.94 0.42
CA LEU A 75 -6.60 -1.64 1.37
C LEU A 75 -7.25 -1.77 2.74
N ILE A 76 -7.83 -0.70 3.25
CA ILE A 76 -8.53 -0.68 4.54
C ILE A 76 -9.73 -1.64 4.54
N ILE A 77 -10.58 -1.60 3.53
CA ILE A 77 -11.75 -2.49 3.42
C ILE A 77 -11.31 -3.96 3.29
N SER A 78 -10.19 -4.24 2.64
CA SER A 78 -9.68 -5.60 2.49
C SER A 78 -9.23 -6.24 3.81
N THR A 79 -8.82 -5.46 4.81
CA THR A 79 -8.18 -5.98 6.04
C THR A 79 -8.98 -5.72 7.31
N MET A 80 -9.76 -4.65 7.34
CA MET A 80 -10.57 -4.27 8.52
C MET A 80 -11.48 -5.40 9.03
N PRO A 81 -12.25 -6.12 8.18
CA PRO A 81 -13.16 -7.15 8.67
C PRO A 81 -12.46 -8.28 9.42
N THR A 82 -11.34 -8.78 8.89
CA THR A 82 -10.57 -9.86 9.52
C THR A 82 -9.91 -9.40 10.80
N THR A 83 -9.28 -8.23 10.80
CA THR A 83 -8.60 -7.68 11.99
C THR A 83 -9.57 -7.42 13.13
N LEU A 84 -10.69 -6.74 12.87
CA LEU A 84 -11.69 -6.47 13.92
C LEU A 84 -12.46 -7.72 14.30
N GLY A 85 -12.68 -8.67 13.39
CA GLY A 85 -13.26 -9.98 13.65
C GLY A 85 -12.45 -10.76 14.69
N ILE A 86 -11.11 -10.76 14.57
CA ILE A 86 -10.22 -11.39 15.52
C ILE A 86 -10.27 -10.65 16.89
N PHE A 87 -10.17 -9.33 16.87
CA PHE A 87 -10.02 -8.56 18.10
C PHE A 87 -11.32 -8.48 18.94
N TRP A 88 -12.49 -8.42 18.29
CA TRP A 88 -13.78 -8.29 19.00
C TRP A 88 -14.49 -9.62 19.26
N PHE A 89 -14.41 -10.52 18.27
CA PHE A 89 -15.20 -11.76 18.28
C PHE A 89 -14.33 -13.01 18.40
N ASN A 90 -12.98 -12.87 18.48
CA ASN A 90 -12.04 -13.99 18.46
C ASN A 90 -12.25 -14.92 17.23
N SER A 91 -12.79 -14.37 16.12
CA SER A 91 -13.00 -15.09 14.88
C SER A 91 -11.67 -15.17 14.11
N ARG A 92 -10.93 -16.27 14.31
CA ARG A 92 -9.57 -16.47 13.81
C ARG A 92 -9.51 -17.26 12.51
N GLU A 93 -10.59 -17.93 12.15
CA GLU A 93 -10.61 -18.78 10.97
C GLU A 93 -10.85 -17.99 9.69
N ILE A 94 -10.04 -18.29 8.67
CA ILE A 94 -10.22 -17.77 7.31
C ILE A 94 -10.07 -18.92 6.30
N SER A 95 -11.02 -19.06 5.39
CA SER A 95 -10.90 -20.06 4.32
C SER A 95 -9.76 -19.73 3.36
N HIS A 96 -9.19 -20.75 2.70
CA HIS A 96 -8.11 -20.57 1.74
C HIS A 96 -8.47 -19.56 0.64
N ASP A 97 -9.68 -19.68 0.07
CA ASP A 97 -10.10 -18.77 -1.00
C ASP A 97 -10.25 -17.32 -0.53
N ALA A 98 -10.77 -17.09 0.67
CA ALA A 98 -10.86 -15.76 1.25
C ALA A 98 -9.47 -15.17 1.56
N CYS A 99 -8.56 -16.00 2.06
CA CYS A 99 -7.18 -15.62 2.32
C CYS A 99 -6.46 -15.25 1.02
N PHE A 100 -6.59 -16.07 -0.03
CA PHE A 100 -5.97 -15.81 -1.34
C PHE A 100 -6.59 -14.60 -2.04
N ALA A 101 -7.88 -14.36 -1.90
CA ALA A 101 -8.51 -13.14 -2.39
C ALA A 101 -7.98 -11.90 -1.64
N GLN A 102 -7.89 -11.98 -0.31
CA GLN A 102 -7.39 -10.88 0.52
C GLN A 102 -5.95 -10.49 0.15
N LEU A 103 -5.03 -11.47 0.07
CA LEU A 103 -3.65 -11.21 -0.34
C LEU A 103 -3.54 -10.67 -1.78
N PHE A 104 -4.41 -11.11 -2.69
CA PHE A 104 -4.47 -10.58 -4.04
C PHE A 104 -4.84 -9.08 -4.05
N PHE A 105 -5.89 -8.69 -3.32
CA PHE A 105 -6.30 -7.29 -3.23
C PHE A 105 -5.23 -6.44 -2.54
N ILE A 106 -4.66 -6.89 -1.43
CA ILE A 106 -3.61 -6.17 -0.71
C ILE A 106 -2.42 -5.88 -1.66
N HIS A 107 -1.87 -6.90 -2.30
CA HIS A 107 -0.68 -6.72 -3.13
C HIS A 107 -0.95 -6.01 -4.46
N SER A 108 -2.12 -6.23 -5.08
CA SER A 108 -2.51 -5.52 -6.31
C SER A 108 -2.71 -4.03 -6.05
N LEU A 109 -3.38 -3.66 -4.97
CA LEU A 109 -3.60 -2.26 -4.59
C LEU A 109 -2.28 -1.58 -4.20
N THR A 110 -1.42 -2.26 -3.44
CA THR A 110 -0.08 -1.74 -3.10
C THR A 110 0.77 -1.49 -4.35
N LEU A 111 0.75 -2.38 -5.33
CA LEU A 111 1.49 -2.19 -6.57
C LEU A 111 0.87 -1.07 -7.44
N THR A 112 -0.44 -0.92 -7.41
CA THR A 112 -1.14 0.21 -8.02
C THR A 112 -0.73 1.52 -7.35
N GLU A 113 -0.67 1.56 -6.03
CA GLU A 113 -0.23 2.71 -5.24
C GLU A 113 1.20 3.12 -5.59
N SER A 114 2.14 2.18 -5.68
CA SER A 114 3.51 2.40 -6.17
C SER A 114 3.52 3.09 -7.54
N SER A 115 2.72 2.59 -8.48
CA SER A 115 2.61 3.16 -9.83
C SER A 115 2.01 4.57 -9.83
N VAL A 116 1.01 4.84 -8.99
CA VAL A 116 0.41 6.17 -8.84
C VAL A 116 1.42 7.16 -8.25
N LEU A 117 2.23 6.74 -7.27
CA LEU A 117 3.31 7.57 -6.72
C LEU A 117 4.36 7.92 -7.79
N LEU A 118 4.68 6.98 -8.69
CA LEU A 118 5.53 7.26 -9.84
C LEU A 118 4.90 8.28 -10.79
N CYS A 119 3.60 8.15 -11.08
CA CYS A 119 2.87 9.14 -11.89
C CYS A 119 2.88 10.53 -11.25
N MET A 120 2.76 10.61 -9.92
CA MET A 120 2.85 11.88 -9.18
C MET A 120 4.27 12.47 -9.21
N ALA A 121 5.32 11.64 -9.17
CA ALA A 121 6.70 12.09 -9.35
C ALA A 121 6.92 12.68 -10.76
N PHE A 122 6.37 12.02 -11.78
CA PHE A 122 6.39 12.50 -13.15
C PHE A 122 5.63 13.81 -13.34
N ASP A 123 4.46 13.95 -12.70
CA ASP A 123 3.71 15.21 -12.67
C ASP A 123 4.54 16.36 -12.09
N ARG A 124 5.18 16.13 -10.93
CA ARG A 124 6.07 17.14 -10.33
C ARG A 124 7.27 17.47 -11.21
N PHE A 125 7.88 16.47 -11.84
CA PHE A 125 8.98 16.67 -12.78
C PHE A 125 8.56 17.57 -13.95
N LEU A 126 7.43 17.31 -14.59
CA LEU A 126 6.92 18.14 -15.68
C LEU A 126 6.57 19.55 -15.24
N ALA A 127 5.89 19.69 -14.10
CA ALA A 127 5.49 21.00 -13.59
C ALA A 127 6.67 21.94 -13.28
N ILE A 128 7.81 21.37 -12.88
CA ILE A 128 8.98 22.15 -12.45
C ILE A 128 10.03 22.25 -13.60
N CYS A 129 10.31 21.15 -14.27
CA CYS A 129 11.37 21.11 -15.29
C CYS A 129 10.89 21.49 -16.70
N ASN A 130 9.60 21.30 -17.01
CA ASN A 130 9.03 21.56 -18.34
C ASN A 130 7.66 22.26 -18.26
N PRO A 131 7.54 23.41 -17.60
CA PRO A 131 6.24 24.05 -17.33
C PRO A 131 5.48 24.43 -18.63
N LEU A 132 6.17 24.81 -19.69
CA LEU A 132 5.56 25.18 -20.98
C LEU A 132 4.88 24.00 -21.71
N ARG A 133 5.26 22.78 -21.40
CA ARG A 133 4.69 21.56 -22.00
C ARG A 133 3.78 20.79 -21.07
N TYR A 134 3.61 21.26 -19.84
CA TYR A 134 2.86 20.55 -18.79
C TYR A 134 1.45 20.20 -19.26
N ASP A 135 0.64 21.20 -19.62
CA ASP A 135 -0.76 21.02 -20.02
C ASP A 135 -0.92 20.22 -21.32
N SER A 136 0.06 20.28 -22.23
CA SER A 136 0.05 19.51 -23.48
C SER A 136 0.38 18.02 -23.28
N ILE A 137 1.12 17.70 -22.22
CA ILE A 137 1.52 16.32 -21.89
C ILE A 137 0.48 15.67 -20.95
N LEU A 138 0.10 16.32 -19.86
CA LEU A 138 -0.82 15.79 -18.85
C LEU A 138 -2.28 16.18 -19.16
N THR A 139 -2.79 15.71 -20.29
CA THR A 139 -4.21 15.86 -20.63
C THR A 139 -5.06 14.84 -19.87
N MET A 140 -6.34 15.15 -19.61
CA MET A 140 -7.27 14.25 -18.90
C MET A 140 -7.32 12.82 -19.43
N PRO A 141 -7.40 12.58 -20.78
CA PRO A 141 -7.37 11.22 -21.31
C PRO A 141 -6.07 10.48 -21.01
N ARG A 142 -4.92 11.17 -20.99
CA ARG A 142 -3.63 10.56 -20.65
C ARG A 142 -3.54 10.21 -19.18
N ILE A 143 -4.04 11.08 -18.29
CA ILE A 143 -4.09 10.82 -16.86
C ILE A 143 -4.97 9.60 -16.57
N ALA A 144 -6.16 9.52 -17.18
CA ALA A 144 -7.04 8.36 -17.07
C ALA A 144 -6.36 7.08 -17.57
N LYS A 145 -5.64 7.15 -18.71
CA LYS A 145 -4.84 6.03 -19.22
C LYS A 145 -3.72 5.62 -18.27
N MET A 146 -3.01 6.57 -17.65
CA MET A 146 -1.97 6.29 -16.67
C MET A 146 -2.55 5.57 -15.44
N GLY A 147 -3.69 6.02 -14.93
CA GLY A 147 -4.40 5.36 -13.83
C GLY A 147 -4.85 3.94 -14.18
N LEU A 148 -5.43 3.75 -15.37
CA LEU A 148 -5.83 2.43 -15.85
C LEU A 148 -4.63 1.48 -16.00
N VAL A 149 -3.53 1.95 -16.59
CA VAL A 149 -2.29 1.17 -16.72
C VAL A 149 -1.72 0.81 -15.34
N SER A 150 -1.76 1.73 -14.37
CA SER A 150 -1.32 1.47 -12.99
C SER A 150 -2.14 0.34 -12.35
N LEU A 151 -3.47 0.38 -12.50
CA LEU A 151 -4.36 -0.65 -11.99
C LEU A 151 -4.14 -2.00 -12.70
N LEU A 152 -4.10 -2.01 -14.02
CA LEU A 152 -3.88 -3.24 -14.80
C LEU A 152 -2.51 -3.87 -14.47
N ARG A 153 -1.47 -3.06 -14.31
CA ARG A 153 -0.15 -3.53 -13.87
C ARG A 153 -0.25 -4.25 -12.52
N GLY A 154 -0.93 -3.64 -11.53
CA GLY A 154 -1.14 -4.25 -10.21
C GLY A 154 -1.87 -5.59 -10.31
N VAL A 155 -2.98 -5.63 -11.04
CA VAL A 155 -3.78 -6.83 -11.21
C VAL A 155 -3.01 -7.94 -11.94
N VAL A 156 -2.44 -7.65 -13.10
CA VAL A 156 -1.79 -8.65 -13.96
C VAL A 156 -0.55 -9.26 -13.29
N LEU A 157 0.27 -8.43 -12.64
CA LEU A 157 1.50 -8.91 -12.01
C LEU A 157 1.25 -9.69 -10.71
N ILE A 158 0.15 -9.43 -10.02
CA ILE A 158 -0.17 -10.12 -8.76
C ILE A 158 -1.07 -11.36 -8.99
N LEU A 159 -1.80 -11.42 -10.09
CA LEU A 159 -2.70 -12.55 -10.38
C LEU A 159 -2.05 -13.95 -10.28
N PRO A 160 -0.78 -14.17 -10.68
CA PRO A 160 -0.13 -15.47 -10.51
C PRO A 160 0.06 -15.90 -9.05
N PHE A 161 0.13 -14.99 -8.06
CA PHE A 161 0.36 -15.36 -6.67
C PHE A 161 -0.71 -16.30 -6.09
N PRO A 162 -2.02 -15.95 -6.09
CA PRO A 162 -3.03 -16.85 -5.58
C PRO A 162 -3.14 -18.15 -6.40
N ILE A 163 -2.86 -18.10 -7.71
CA ILE A 163 -2.90 -19.28 -8.58
C ILE A 163 -1.79 -20.25 -8.19
N LEU A 164 -0.57 -19.77 -7.99
CA LEU A 164 0.56 -20.59 -7.55
C LEU A 164 0.36 -21.12 -6.14
N LEU A 165 -0.16 -20.31 -5.21
CA LEU A 165 -0.43 -20.73 -3.84
C LEU A 165 -1.48 -21.85 -3.76
N LYS A 166 -2.50 -21.85 -4.63
CA LYS A 166 -3.51 -22.93 -4.70
C LYS A 166 -2.93 -24.29 -5.09
N GLN A 167 -1.78 -24.32 -5.77
CA GLN A 167 -1.13 -25.57 -6.21
C GLN A 167 -0.30 -26.22 -5.12
N TYR A 168 0.01 -25.50 -4.03
CA TYR A 168 0.85 -26.01 -2.95
C TYR A 168 0.07 -26.84 -1.92
N GLN A 169 0.80 -27.72 -1.26
CA GLN A 169 0.31 -28.48 -0.11
C GLN A 169 0.78 -27.78 1.16
N TYR A 170 -0.11 -27.64 2.10
CA TYR A 170 0.12 -27.02 3.39
C TYR A 170 0.12 -28.13 4.45
N CYS A 171 1.26 -28.44 5.07
CA CYS A 171 1.44 -29.58 5.99
C CYS A 171 1.78 -29.16 7.41
N GLN A 172 2.14 -27.90 7.64
CA GLN A 172 2.48 -27.40 8.96
C GLN A 172 1.25 -26.79 9.65
N ALA A 173 1.41 -26.44 10.93
CA ALA A 173 0.36 -25.77 11.65
C ALA A 173 -0.20 -24.60 10.83
N ASN A 174 -1.51 -24.58 10.61
CA ASN A 174 -2.25 -23.61 9.80
C ASN A 174 -2.35 -22.22 10.46
N MET A 175 -1.40 -21.83 11.32
CA MET A 175 -1.41 -20.60 12.11
C MET A 175 -0.58 -19.52 11.43
N LEU A 176 -1.22 -18.42 11.07
CA LEU A 176 -0.61 -17.20 10.55
C LEU A 176 -0.45 -16.18 11.70
N SER A 177 0.74 -15.55 11.79
CA SER A 177 1.07 -14.63 12.88
C SER A 177 0.46 -13.24 12.74
N HIS A 178 -0.28 -12.96 11.67
CA HIS A 178 -0.91 -11.68 11.39
C HIS A 178 -2.42 -11.70 11.62
N SER A 179 -3.04 -10.53 11.56
CA SER A 179 -4.50 -10.35 11.57
C SER A 179 -5.14 -10.35 10.18
N TYR A 180 -4.35 -10.60 9.14
CA TYR A 180 -4.74 -10.69 7.73
C TYR A 180 -3.75 -11.59 6.97
N CYS A 181 -4.14 -12.04 5.77
CA CYS A 181 -3.30 -12.91 4.96
C CYS A 181 -2.19 -12.14 4.24
N LEU A 182 -0.95 -12.44 4.60
CA LEU A 182 0.23 -11.89 3.94
C LEU A 182 0.89 -12.98 3.09
N TYR A 183 1.19 -12.66 1.81
CA TYR A 183 1.75 -13.63 0.86
C TYR A 183 3.02 -14.33 1.37
N GLN A 184 3.94 -13.56 1.98
CA GLN A 184 5.22 -14.08 2.48
C GLN A 184 5.01 -15.14 3.57
N GLU A 185 4.03 -14.94 4.44
CA GLU A 185 3.73 -15.85 5.53
C GLU A 185 3.02 -17.10 5.03
N VAL A 186 1.99 -16.95 4.19
CA VAL A 186 1.27 -18.09 3.59
C VAL A 186 2.23 -18.98 2.80
N MET A 187 3.18 -18.40 2.08
CA MET A 187 4.18 -19.14 1.33
C MET A 187 5.08 -19.99 2.23
N THR A 188 5.44 -19.51 3.43
CA THR A 188 6.31 -20.27 4.35
C THR A 188 5.65 -21.51 4.96
N MET A 189 4.33 -21.63 4.89
CA MET A 189 3.56 -22.75 5.40
C MET A 189 3.45 -23.91 4.38
N ALA A 190 3.84 -23.68 3.13
CA ALA A 190 3.82 -24.72 2.10
C ALA A 190 4.94 -25.74 2.33
N CYS A 191 4.61 -27.03 2.14
CA CYS A 191 5.55 -28.15 2.26
C CYS A 191 6.18 -28.54 0.92
N SER A 192 5.63 -28.05 -0.16
CA SER A 192 6.13 -28.27 -1.52
C SER A 192 7.27 -27.32 -1.87
N ASP A 193 7.95 -27.57 -2.99
CA ASP A 193 9.01 -26.69 -3.47
C ASP A 193 8.45 -25.30 -3.86
N ILE A 194 8.79 -24.30 -3.07
CA ILE A 194 8.33 -22.91 -3.22
C ILE A 194 9.28 -22.02 -4.04
N ARG A 195 10.32 -22.59 -4.68
CA ARG A 195 11.35 -21.83 -5.41
C ARG A 195 10.76 -20.95 -6.50
N VAL A 196 9.78 -21.44 -7.24
CA VAL A 196 9.10 -20.66 -8.29
C VAL A 196 8.48 -19.39 -7.71
N ASN A 197 7.78 -19.51 -6.58
CA ASN A 197 7.17 -18.37 -5.90
C ASN A 197 8.21 -17.39 -5.35
N ILE A 198 9.31 -17.88 -4.79
CA ILE A 198 10.40 -17.03 -4.30
C ILE A 198 11.00 -16.21 -5.44
N ILE A 199 11.31 -16.88 -6.57
CA ILE A 199 11.90 -16.23 -7.75
C ILE A 199 10.92 -15.24 -8.35
N TYR A 200 9.66 -15.62 -8.53
CA TYR A 200 8.63 -14.74 -9.08
C TYR A 200 8.38 -13.54 -8.16
N GLY A 201 8.22 -13.74 -6.86
CA GLY A 201 8.03 -12.66 -5.89
C GLY A 201 9.23 -11.72 -5.80
N PHE A 202 10.46 -12.24 -5.94
CA PHE A 202 11.66 -11.42 -6.03
C PHE A 202 11.69 -10.60 -7.33
N PHE A 203 11.41 -11.24 -8.46
CA PHE A 203 11.32 -10.57 -9.76
C PHE A 203 10.30 -9.41 -9.72
N ILE A 204 9.08 -9.64 -9.22
CA ILE A 204 8.06 -8.60 -9.08
C ILE A 204 8.55 -7.45 -8.18
N THR A 205 9.15 -7.76 -7.04
CA THR A 205 9.64 -6.72 -6.12
C THR A 205 10.71 -5.85 -6.78
N VAL A 206 11.67 -6.44 -7.46
CA VAL A 206 12.77 -5.70 -8.11
C VAL A 206 12.31 -4.96 -9.35
N SER A 207 11.57 -5.64 -10.26
CA SER A 207 11.15 -5.06 -11.54
C SER A 207 10.03 -4.04 -11.42
N SER A 208 9.26 -4.05 -10.33
CA SER A 208 8.16 -3.10 -10.12
C SER A 208 8.52 -2.07 -9.06
N VAL A 209 8.63 -2.48 -7.80
CA VAL A 209 8.91 -1.56 -6.69
C VAL A 209 10.30 -0.94 -6.82
N GLY A 210 11.31 -1.74 -7.16
CA GLY A 210 12.69 -1.26 -7.36
C GLY A 210 12.79 -0.27 -8.52
N LEU A 211 12.19 -0.58 -9.66
CA LEU A 211 12.20 0.33 -10.81
C LEU A 211 11.43 1.63 -10.52
N ASP A 212 10.25 1.53 -9.88
CA ASP A 212 9.46 2.72 -9.52
C ASP A 212 10.27 3.65 -8.60
N VAL A 213 10.94 3.10 -7.56
CA VAL A 213 11.82 3.88 -6.67
C VAL A 213 12.95 4.56 -7.45
N LEU A 214 13.63 3.84 -8.34
CA LEU A 214 14.71 4.41 -9.15
C LEU A 214 14.23 5.56 -10.04
N LEU A 215 13.07 5.41 -10.69
CA LEU A 215 12.50 6.46 -11.54
C LEU A 215 12.02 7.67 -10.72
N ILE A 216 11.45 7.45 -9.53
CA ILE A 216 11.10 8.53 -8.61
C ILE A 216 12.36 9.29 -8.17
N LEU A 217 13.40 8.59 -7.74
CA LEU A 217 14.68 9.19 -7.35
C LEU A 217 15.30 9.98 -8.49
N PHE A 218 15.31 9.42 -9.70
CA PHE A 218 15.79 10.13 -10.89
C PHE A 218 15.00 11.43 -11.14
N SER A 219 13.67 11.37 -11.07
CA SER A 219 12.81 12.55 -11.21
C SER A 219 13.16 13.62 -10.18
N TYR A 220 13.38 13.25 -8.93
CA TYR A 220 13.75 14.19 -7.87
C TYR A 220 15.16 14.76 -8.00
N VAL A 221 16.12 13.99 -8.51
CA VAL A 221 17.47 14.50 -8.84
C VAL A 221 17.36 15.58 -9.93
N MET A 222 16.55 15.35 -10.95
CA MET A 222 16.31 16.34 -12.01
C MET A 222 15.58 17.58 -11.51
N ILE A 223 14.56 17.40 -10.69
CA ILE A 223 13.83 18.50 -10.02
C ILE A 223 14.83 19.32 -9.19
N LEU A 224 15.65 18.68 -8.38
CA LEU A 224 16.61 19.39 -7.52
C LEU A 224 17.62 20.20 -8.35
N LYS A 225 18.16 19.64 -9.43
CA LYS A 225 19.05 20.37 -10.34
C LYS A 225 18.36 21.63 -10.91
N THR A 226 17.12 21.50 -11.37
CA THR A 226 16.35 22.63 -11.91
C THR A 226 16.06 23.67 -10.83
N VAL A 227 15.64 23.25 -9.64
CA VAL A 227 15.33 24.16 -8.52
C VAL A 227 16.59 24.92 -8.05
N LEU A 228 17.75 24.26 -8.03
CA LEU A 228 19.01 24.93 -7.65
C LEU A 228 19.46 25.97 -8.68
N SER A 229 19.05 25.86 -9.95
CA SER A 229 19.34 26.85 -10.99
C SER A 229 18.41 28.08 -10.95
N ILE A 230 17.34 28.07 -10.16
CA ILE A 230 16.44 29.21 -9.99
C ILE A 230 17.16 30.31 -9.21
N ALA A 231 17.23 31.51 -9.78
CA ALA A 231 17.92 32.65 -9.17
C ALA A 231 17.19 33.19 -7.92
N SER A 232 15.85 33.22 -7.95
CA SER A 232 15.01 33.73 -6.85
C SER A 232 14.90 32.71 -5.71
N HIS A 233 15.36 33.09 -4.50
CA HIS A 233 15.24 32.26 -3.31
C HIS A 233 13.77 31.94 -2.93
N ALA A 234 12.88 32.91 -3.12
CA ALA A 234 11.45 32.73 -2.82
C ALA A 234 10.78 31.70 -3.77
N GLU A 235 11.10 31.74 -5.05
CA GLU A 235 10.60 30.78 -6.04
C GLU A 235 11.17 29.38 -5.80
N ARG A 236 12.45 29.29 -5.43
CA ARG A 236 13.11 28.03 -5.04
C ARG A 236 12.41 27.39 -3.85
N LEU A 237 12.12 28.13 -2.77
CA LEU A 237 11.40 27.63 -1.62
C LEU A 237 9.97 27.20 -1.96
N LYS A 238 9.28 27.95 -2.84
CA LYS A 238 7.94 27.60 -3.31
C LYS A 238 7.94 26.26 -4.04
N ALA A 239 8.89 26.03 -4.96
CA ALA A 239 9.05 24.78 -5.70
C ALA A 239 9.35 23.62 -4.74
N LEU A 240 10.31 23.78 -3.81
CA LEU A 240 10.64 22.73 -2.81
C LEU A 240 9.43 22.38 -1.93
N ASN A 241 8.69 23.38 -1.42
CA ASN A 241 7.51 23.14 -0.59
C ASN A 241 6.42 22.32 -1.33
N THR A 242 6.31 22.49 -2.64
CA THR A 242 5.38 21.71 -3.45
C THR A 242 5.77 20.22 -3.51
N CYS A 243 7.08 19.93 -3.48
CA CYS A 243 7.62 18.58 -3.53
C CYS A 243 7.56 17.85 -2.17
N VAL A 244 7.66 18.59 -1.05
CA VAL A 244 7.78 18.00 0.30
C VAL A 244 6.64 17.03 0.60
N SER A 245 5.40 17.38 0.28
CA SER A 245 4.24 16.50 0.52
C SER A 245 4.39 15.15 -0.19
N HIS A 246 4.82 15.17 -1.45
CA HIS A 246 4.98 13.94 -2.21
C HIS A 246 6.15 13.11 -1.70
N VAL A 247 7.29 13.74 -1.39
CA VAL A 247 8.45 13.06 -0.79
C VAL A 247 8.09 12.40 0.54
N CYS A 248 7.32 13.08 1.40
CA CYS A 248 6.85 12.49 2.65
C CYS A 248 6.02 11.21 2.40
N ILE A 249 5.10 11.25 1.44
CA ILE A 249 4.24 10.11 1.13
C ILE A 249 5.05 8.97 0.50
N VAL A 250 5.96 9.26 -0.40
CA VAL A 250 6.89 8.29 -0.97
C VAL A 250 7.69 7.58 0.13
N LEU A 251 8.23 8.32 1.11
CA LEU A 251 8.94 7.72 2.23
C LEU A 251 8.02 6.89 3.13
N LEU A 252 6.82 7.40 3.46
CA LEU A 252 5.83 6.68 4.28
C LEU A 252 5.38 5.37 3.63
N PHE A 253 5.36 5.30 2.29
CA PHE A 253 5.01 4.10 1.55
C PHE A 253 6.21 3.13 1.43
N TYR A 254 7.34 3.59 0.89
CA TYR A 254 8.44 2.67 0.55
C TYR A 254 9.24 2.20 1.75
N MET A 255 9.38 2.98 2.82
CA MET A 255 10.15 2.54 4.00
C MET A 255 9.55 1.29 4.65
N PRO A 256 8.22 1.21 4.92
CA PRO A 256 7.61 -0.03 5.43
C PRO A 256 7.66 -1.19 4.43
N VAL A 257 7.45 -0.94 3.13
CA VAL A 257 7.54 -1.98 2.07
C VAL A 257 8.91 -2.63 2.04
N ILE A 258 9.96 -1.81 2.03
CA ILE A 258 11.36 -2.27 2.03
C ILE A 258 11.67 -2.98 3.36
N GLY A 259 11.28 -2.37 4.49
CA GLY A 259 11.50 -2.93 5.82
C GLY A 259 10.90 -4.32 5.98
N LEU A 260 9.65 -4.50 5.56
CA LEU A 260 8.97 -5.78 5.58
C LEU A 260 9.68 -6.80 4.67
N SER A 261 10.08 -6.40 3.46
CA SER A 261 10.80 -7.26 2.52
C SER A 261 12.16 -7.72 3.05
N VAL A 262 12.87 -6.83 3.75
CA VAL A 262 14.16 -7.15 4.40
C VAL A 262 13.97 -8.13 5.55
N ILE A 263 12.98 -7.91 6.41
CA ILE A 263 12.69 -8.79 7.55
C ILE A 263 12.41 -10.20 7.09
N TYR A 264 11.54 -10.39 6.11
CA TYR A 264 11.19 -11.74 5.62
C TYR A 264 12.30 -12.43 4.83
N ARG A 265 13.22 -11.71 4.19
CA ARG A 265 14.25 -12.32 3.33
C ARG A 265 15.61 -12.46 3.99
N ILE A 266 16.00 -11.50 4.84
CA ILE A 266 17.35 -11.40 5.39
C ILE A 266 17.38 -11.82 6.85
N VAL A 267 16.39 -11.40 7.64
CA VAL A 267 16.35 -11.66 9.09
C VAL A 267 15.52 -12.90 9.38
N LYS A 268 16.06 -14.08 9.03
CA LYS A 268 15.39 -15.38 9.22
C LYS A 268 15.00 -15.71 10.66
N THR A 269 15.61 -15.04 11.65
CA THR A 269 15.39 -15.24 13.09
C THR A 269 14.56 -14.13 13.74
N SER A 270 13.88 -13.29 12.93
CA SER A 270 13.04 -12.22 13.47
C SER A 270 11.86 -12.78 14.28
N SER A 271 11.55 -12.12 15.40
CA SER A 271 10.40 -12.54 16.22
C SER A 271 9.09 -12.36 15.44
N PRO A 272 8.10 -13.26 15.62
CA PRO A 272 6.77 -13.12 15.01
C PRO A 272 6.12 -11.77 15.32
N LEU A 273 6.34 -11.25 16.52
CA LEU A 273 5.84 -9.92 16.91
C LEU A 273 6.41 -8.80 16.03
N LEU A 274 7.73 -8.82 15.74
CA LEU A 274 8.34 -7.82 14.87
C LEU A 274 7.76 -7.87 13.45
N GLN A 275 7.59 -9.07 12.91
CA GLN A 275 6.97 -9.28 11.59
C GLN A 275 5.55 -8.71 11.55
N THR A 276 4.74 -9.01 12.58
CA THR A 276 3.36 -8.53 12.71
C THR A 276 3.29 -7.01 12.84
N VAL A 277 4.13 -6.41 13.67
CA VAL A 277 4.19 -4.95 13.84
C VAL A 277 4.57 -4.27 12.52
N MET A 278 5.60 -4.76 11.83
CA MET A 278 6.02 -4.20 10.54
C MET A 278 4.96 -4.39 9.45
N GLY A 279 4.27 -5.53 9.44
CA GLY A 279 3.13 -5.76 8.54
C GLY A 279 1.99 -4.77 8.77
N ASN A 280 1.64 -4.50 10.03
CA ASN A 280 0.63 -3.50 10.36
C ASN A 280 1.06 -2.06 10.01
N ILE A 281 2.34 -1.70 10.23
CA ILE A 281 2.88 -0.42 9.82
C ILE A 281 2.78 -0.26 8.30
N TYR A 282 3.21 -1.29 7.55
CA TYR A 282 3.13 -1.32 6.09
C TYR A 282 1.71 -1.07 5.57
N LEU A 283 0.70 -1.65 6.21
CA LEU A 283 -0.66 -1.63 5.71
C LEU A 283 -1.48 -0.42 6.18
N LEU A 284 -1.24 0.05 7.40
CA LEU A 284 -2.10 1.05 8.05
C LEU A 284 -1.54 2.47 7.99
N ILE A 285 -0.21 2.63 7.99
CA ILE A 285 0.40 3.97 8.06
C ILE A 285 0.18 4.77 6.77
N PRO A 286 0.39 4.24 5.54
CA PRO A 286 0.14 5.02 4.33
C PRO A 286 -1.32 5.50 4.22
N PRO A 287 -2.37 4.66 4.34
CA PRO A 287 -3.76 5.10 4.24
C PRO A 287 -4.18 6.11 5.33
N LEU A 288 -3.56 6.05 6.51
CA LEU A 288 -3.80 7.01 7.57
C LEU A 288 -3.13 8.35 7.30
N MET A 289 -1.87 8.31 6.87
CA MET A 289 -1.04 9.51 6.76
C MET A 289 -1.29 10.29 5.46
N ASN A 290 -1.69 9.63 4.38
CA ASN A 290 -1.96 10.27 3.10
C ASN A 290 -2.97 11.42 3.22
N PRO A 291 -4.18 11.25 3.77
CA PRO A 291 -5.12 12.34 3.95
C PRO A 291 -4.63 13.42 4.91
N ILE A 292 -3.87 13.06 5.95
CA ILE A 292 -3.32 14.03 6.90
C ILE A 292 -2.29 14.93 6.21
N VAL A 293 -1.33 14.35 5.51
CA VAL A 293 -0.29 15.09 4.78
C VAL A 293 -0.91 16.04 3.75
N TYR A 294 -1.91 15.59 3.00
CA TYR A 294 -2.59 16.42 2.01
C TYR A 294 -3.42 17.53 2.64
N SER A 295 -4.14 17.25 3.72
CA SER A 295 -4.94 18.25 4.43
C SER A 295 -4.08 19.35 5.04
N VAL A 296 -2.93 19.02 5.60
CA VAL A 296 -2.01 20.00 6.22
C VAL A 296 -1.27 20.82 5.18
N LYS A 297 -0.74 20.17 4.14
CA LYS A 297 0.18 20.82 3.17
C LYS A 297 -0.52 21.51 2.01
N THR A 298 -1.76 21.14 1.67
CA THR A 298 -2.48 21.72 0.54
C THR A 298 -3.49 22.77 1.01
N LYS A 299 -3.16 24.05 0.79
CA LYS A 299 -3.98 25.20 1.25
C LYS A 299 -5.45 25.12 0.79
N HIS A 300 -5.71 24.74 -0.46
CA HIS A 300 -7.05 24.59 -1.01
C HIS A 300 -7.87 23.50 -0.32
N ILE A 301 -7.31 22.32 -0.15
CA ILE A 301 -7.97 21.19 0.55
C ILE A 301 -8.25 21.60 2.00
N ARG A 302 -7.25 22.14 2.71
CA ARG A 302 -7.40 22.61 4.09
C ARG A 302 -8.53 23.67 4.24
N ALA A 303 -8.55 24.68 3.36
CA ALA A 303 -9.58 25.71 3.39
C ALA A 303 -10.99 25.12 3.16
N ARG A 304 -11.10 24.11 2.30
CA ARG A 304 -12.38 23.45 2.02
C ARG A 304 -12.85 22.60 3.20
N ILE A 305 -11.94 21.85 3.82
CA ILE A 305 -12.24 21.06 5.03
C ILE A 305 -12.75 21.99 6.14
N ILE A 306 -12.04 23.08 6.41
CA ILE A 306 -12.44 24.06 7.44
C ILE A 306 -13.84 24.61 7.17
N ARG A 307 -14.16 24.96 5.91
CA ARG A 307 -15.51 25.42 5.53
C ARG A 307 -16.60 24.37 5.70
N MET A 308 -16.27 23.07 5.59
CA MET A 308 -17.22 21.99 5.81
C MET A 308 -17.51 21.75 7.29
N ILE A 309 -16.51 21.99 8.15
CA ILE A 309 -16.65 21.77 9.61
C ILE A 309 -17.39 22.96 10.29
N ILE A 310 -17.23 24.20 9.74
CA ILE A 310 -17.81 25.41 10.33
C ILE A 310 -19.28 25.63 9.89
N LYS A 311 -19.74 24.93 8.86
CA LYS A 311 -21.16 24.88 8.49
C LYS A 311 -21.93 23.89 9.32
#